data_6979583076d2d3f67ccbcde46e88bc60
#
_entry.id   6979583076d2d3f67ccbcde46e88bc60
#
_cell.length_a   1.000
_cell.length_b   1.000
_cell.length_c   1.000
_cell.angle_alpha   90.00
_cell.angle_beta   90.00
_cell.angle_gamma   90.00
#
_symmetry.space_group_name_H-M   'P 1'
#
loop_
_entity.id
_entity.type
_entity.pdbx_description
1 polymer ?
#
loop_
_entity_poly.entity_id
_entity_poly.type
_entity_poly.pdbx_seq_one_letter_code
_entity_poly.pdbx_strand_id
1 'polypeptide(L)'
;MRDRIYNAEQLVRFSDAKATVTEVVITPHSSIAVWGVRPGQEVPAHTHPDGQDTWVMLRGELTYYLGNGQRRVIRAGEIDVASPDQVHGAINESDDDAVFLSIYNAPKLDWQAAHP
;
A
#
# COMPACT_ATOMS: atom_id res chain seq x y z
N MET A 1 -1.79 -28.16 0.15
CA MET A 1 -2.77 -27.18 -0.37
C MET A 1 -2.53 -25.84 0.29
N ARG A 2 -2.52 -24.78 -0.50
CA ARG A 2 -2.35 -23.43 0.01
C ARG A 2 -3.63 -22.95 0.68
N ASP A 3 -3.48 -22.19 1.78
CA ASP A 3 -4.60 -21.49 2.38
C ASP A 3 -5.21 -20.51 1.38
N ARG A 4 -6.48 -20.24 1.52
CA ARG A 4 -7.23 -19.34 0.64
C ARG A 4 -7.85 -18.17 1.37
N ILE A 5 -7.95 -18.28 2.70
CA ILE A 5 -8.59 -17.25 3.53
C ILE A 5 -7.53 -16.71 4.48
N TYR A 6 -7.37 -15.39 4.47
CA TYR A 6 -6.36 -14.69 5.25
C TYR A 6 -7.01 -13.56 6.06
N ASN A 7 -6.47 -13.29 7.23
CA ASN A 7 -6.89 -12.16 8.04
C ASN A 7 -5.79 -11.11 8.04
N ALA A 8 -6.03 -9.99 7.36
CA ALA A 8 -5.03 -8.94 7.19
C ALA A 8 -4.60 -8.34 8.53
N GLU A 9 -5.52 -8.15 9.47
CA GLU A 9 -5.20 -7.60 10.80
C GLU A 9 -4.33 -8.54 11.63
N GLN A 10 -4.38 -9.84 11.40
CA GLN A 10 -3.50 -10.80 12.06
C GLN A 10 -2.13 -10.87 11.40
N LEU A 11 -2.04 -10.54 10.10
CA LEU A 11 -0.80 -10.63 9.33
C LEU A 11 0.02 -9.35 9.39
N VAL A 12 -0.61 -8.21 9.58
CA VAL A 12 0.10 -6.92 9.56
C VAL A 12 1.19 -6.87 10.63
N ARG A 13 2.30 -6.27 10.28
CA ARG A 13 3.42 -6.01 11.19
C ARG A 13 3.67 -4.52 11.23
N PHE A 14 4.21 -4.06 12.35
CA PHE A 14 4.62 -2.67 12.52
C PHE A 14 6.07 -2.64 12.96
N SER A 15 6.76 -1.58 12.57
CA SER A 15 8.14 -1.31 13.00
C SER A 15 8.23 0.14 13.42
N ASP A 16 9.02 0.43 14.44
CA ASP A 16 9.28 1.81 14.83
C ASP A 16 10.25 2.51 13.87
N ALA A 17 10.93 1.75 13.02
CA ALA A 17 11.92 2.29 12.11
C ALA A 17 11.33 2.75 10.77
N LYS A 18 10.33 2.05 10.25
CA LYS A 18 9.77 2.34 8.91
C LYS A 18 8.45 1.62 8.69
N ALA A 19 7.70 2.06 7.68
CA ALA A 19 6.52 1.36 7.19
C ALA A 19 6.91 -0.08 6.81
N THR A 20 6.05 -1.03 7.15
CA THR A 20 6.34 -2.45 7.03
C THR A 20 5.36 -3.12 6.06
N VAL A 21 5.89 -3.83 5.08
CA VAL A 21 5.09 -4.62 4.16
C VAL A 21 5.20 -6.10 4.52
N THR A 22 4.07 -6.79 4.57
CA THR A 22 4.01 -8.22 4.80
C THR A 22 3.29 -8.89 3.64
N GLU A 23 3.97 -9.83 2.99
CA GLU A 23 3.35 -10.58 1.90
C GLU A 23 2.23 -11.45 2.45
N VAL A 24 1.06 -11.36 1.82
CA VAL A 24 -0.07 -12.23 2.12
C VAL A 24 0.01 -13.48 1.24
N VAL A 25 -0.01 -13.28 -0.07
CA VAL A 25 0.08 -14.39 -1.03
C VAL A 25 0.56 -13.85 -2.39
N ILE A 26 1.33 -14.69 -3.07
CA ILE A 26 1.70 -14.47 -4.48
C ILE A 26 1.09 -15.59 -5.30
N THR A 27 0.39 -15.22 -6.36
CA THR A 27 -0.20 -16.15 -7.33
C THR A 27 0.34 -15.84 -8.72
N PRO A 28 0.08 -16.68 -9.74
CA PRO A 28 0.43 -16.32 -11.12
C PRO A 28 -0.25 -15.04 -11.63
N HIS A 29 -1.27 -14.54 -10.93
CA HIS A 29 -2.09 -13.41 -11.38
C HIS A 29 -1.92 -12.15 -10.54
N SER A 30 -1.41 -12.26 -9.32
CA SER A 30 -1.30 -11.09 -8.44
C SER A 30 -0.34 -11.31 -7.28
N SER A 31 0.12 -10.18 -6.74
CA SER A 31 0.85 -10.12 -5.47
C SER A 31 0.00 -9.35 -4.48
N ILE A 32 -0.29 -9.95 -3.33
CA ILE A 32 -1.14 -9.33 -2.31
C ILE A 32 -0.32 -9.17 -1.04
N ALA A 33 -0.29 -7.95 -0.50
CA ALA A 33 0.47 -7.61 0.69
C ALA A 33 -0.35 -6.71 1.61
N VAL A 34 -0.02 -6.73 2.89
CA VAL A 34 -0.59 -5.81 3.87
C VAL A 34 0.50 -4.91 4.42
N TRP A 35 0.20 -3.63 4.53
CA TRP A 35 1.12 -2.61 5.03
C TRP A 35 0.68 -2.11 6.39
N GLY A 36 1.66 -1.97 7.29
CA GLY A 36 1.50 -1.28 8.56
C GLY A 36 2.33 0.00 8.55
N VAL A 37 1.69 1.14 8.80
CA VAL A 37 2.32 2.45 8.71
C VAL A 37 2.02 3.21 10.00
N ARG A 38 3.04 3.40 10.83
CA ARG A 38 2.93 4.16 12.08
C ARG A 38 2.96 5.66 11.81
N PRO A 39 2.54 6.48 12.78
CA PRO A 39 2.62 7.95 12.64
C PRO A 39 4.01 8.41 12.21
N GLY A 40 4.08 9.30 11.23
CA GLY A 40 5.31 9.86 10.68
C GLY A 40 6.00 8.99 9.63
N GLN A 41 5.57 7.76 9.45
CA GLN A 41 6.18 6.85 8.48
C GLN A 41 5.59 7.05 7.09
N GLU A 42 6.37 6.66 6.09
CA GLU A 42 6.05 6.91 4.69
C GLU A 42 6.22 5.65 3.85
N VAL A 43 5.29 5.45 2.92
CA VAL A 43 5.51 4.61 1.75
C VAL A 43 5.91 5.56 0.64
N PRO A 44 7.20 5.62 0.24
CA PRO A 44 7.66 6.64 -0.70
C PRO A 44 6.92 6.59 -2.03
N ALA A 45 6.78 7.75 -2.65
CA ALA A 45 6.14 7.86 -3.95
C ALA A 45 6.88 7.01 -4.99
N HIS A 46 6.13 6.25 -5.77
CA HIS A 46 6.67 5.34 -6.77
C HIS A 46 5.66 5.05 -7.86
N THR A 47 6.12 4.40 -8.91
CA THR A 47 5.29 3.91 -10.02
C THR A 47 5.60 2.45 -10.27
N HIS A 48 4.67 1.75 -10.90
CA HIS A 48 4.87 0.41 -11.44
C HIS A 48 4.60 0.46 -12.94
N PRO A 49 5.60 0.15 -13.80
CA PRO A 49 5.40 0.31 -15.25
C PRO A 49 4.46 -0.73 -15.86
N ASP A 50 4.38 -1.92 -15.29
CA ASP A 50 3.72 -3.05 -15.94
C ASP A 50 2.42 -3.49 -15.26
N GLY A 51 2.05 -2.89 -14.15
CA GLY A 51 0.89 -3.36 -13.40
C GLY A 51 0.08 -2.27 -12.74
N GLN A 52 -1.11 -2.66 -12.35
CA GLN A 52 -2.02 -1.85 -11.56
C GLN A 52 -1.87 -2.22 -10.09
N ASP A 53 -1.73 -1.21 -9.24
CA ASP A 53 -1.68 -1.40 -7.79
C ASP A 53 -2.96 -0.84 -7.16
N THR A 54 -3.69 -1.70 -6.47
CA THR A 54 -4.92 -1.31 -5.78
C THR A 54 -4.67 -1.31 -4.29
N TRP A 55 -4.90 -0.17 -3.64
CA TRP A 55 -4.83 -0.04 -2.19
C TRP A 55 -6.23 0.01 -1.60
N VAL A 56 -6.46 -0.81 -0.60
CA VAL A 56 -7.70 -0.82 0.16
C VAL A 56 -7.37 -0.42 1.59
N MET A 57 -7.82 0.75 2.03
CA MET A 57 -7.60 1.21 3.40
C MET A 57 -8.45 0.39 4.36
N LEU A 58 -7.80 -0.25 5.33
CA LEU A 58 -8.47 -1.10 6.31
C LEU A 58 -8.62 -0.44 7.67
N ARG A 59 -7.65 0.41 8.06
CA ARG A 59 -7.65 1.07 9.38
C ARG A 59 -6.83 2.35 9.32
N GLY A 60 -7.30 3.37 10.03
CA GLY A 60 -6.59 4.65 10.12
C GLY A 60 -6.72 5.49 8.87
N GLU A 61 -5.79 6.42 8.71
CA GLU A 61 -5.76 7.32 7.55
C GLU A 61 -4.33 7.58 7.10
N LEU A 62 -4.17 7.91 5.84
CA LEU A 62 -2.89 8.29 5.23
C LEU A 62 -3.10 9.51 4.36
N THR A 63 -2.07 10.34 4.25
CA THR A 63 -2.01 11.40 3.23
C THR A 63 -1.40 10.81 1.97
N TYR A 64 -2.23 10.59 0.96
CA TYR A 64 -1.89 9.87 -0.27
C TYR A 64 -1.35 10.81 -1.33
N TYR A 65 -0.32 10.35 -2.04
CA TYR A 65 0.33 11.10 -3.13
C TYR A 65 -0.31 10.74 -4.47
N LEU A 66 -0.94 11.73 -5.09
CA LEU A 66 -1.56 11.58 -6.41
C LEU A 66 -0.61 11.96 -7.55
N GLY A 67 0.57 12.46 -7.23
CA GLY A 67 1.51 12.98 -8.22
C GLY A 67 1.31 14.48 -8.48
N ASN A 68 2.29 15.12 -9.10
CA ASN A 68 2.29 16.54 -9.40
C ASN A 68 2.07 17.43 -8.17
N GLY A 69 2.52 16.98 -7.00
CA GLY A 69 2.35 17.69 -5.74
C GLY A 69 0.95 17.61 -5.15
N GLN A 70 0.04 16.90 -5.78
CA GLN A 70 -1.33 16.75 -5.28
C GLN A 70 -1.41 15.65 -4.24
N ARG A 71 -2.14 15.90 -3.17
CA ARG A 71 -2.32 14.98 -2.06
C ARG A 71 -3.78 14.90 -1.65
N ARG A 72 -4.16 13.77 -1.09
CA ARG A 72 -5.49 13.57 -0.53
C ARG A 72 -5.42 12.64 0.67
N VAL A 73 -6.13 12.97 1.74
CA VAL A 73 -6.28 12.06 2.87
C VAL A 73 -7.24 10.94 2.47
N ILE A 74 -6.80 9.71 2.66
CA ILE A 74 -7.61 8.51 2.45
C ILE A 74 -7.81 7.79 3.78
N ARG A 75 -9.00 7.23 3.97
CA ARG A 75 -9.43 6.63 5.24
C ARG A 75 -9.94 5.22 5.04
N ALA A 76 -10.10 4.50 6.15
CA ALA A 76 -10.64 3.14 6.13
C ALA A 76 -11.91 3.05 5.29
N GLY A 77 -11.96 2.05 4.41
CA GLY A 77 -13.04 1.85 3.45
C GLY A 77 -12.82 2.50 2.10
N GLU A 78 -11.84 3.41 1.96
CA GLU A 78 -11.53 4.02 0.67
C GLU A 78 -10.52 3.19 -0.10
N ILE A 79 -10.62 3.25 -1.41
CA ILE A 79 -9.82 2.44 -2.34
C ILE A 79 -9.16 3.37 -3.35
N ASP A 80 -7.86 3.19 -3.57
CA ASP A 80 -7.15 3.81 -4.68
C ASP A 80 -6.74 2.76 -5.70
N VAL A 81 -6.91 3.08 -6.97
CA VAL A 81 -6.46 2.24 -8.07
C VAL A 81 -5.45 3.01 -8.88
N ALA A 82 -4.17 2.68 -8.70
CA ALA A 82 -3.09 3.27 -9.47
C ALA A 82 -2.85 2.43 -10.73
N SER A 83 -3.15 3.00 -11.89
CA SER A 83 -2.87 2.37 -13.18
C SER A 83 -1.37 2.33 -13.44
N PRO A 84 -0.89 1.56 -14.44
CA PRO A 84 0.53 1.58 -14.79
C PRO A 84 1.06 3.00 -14.95
N ASP A 85 2.23 3.25 -14.41
CA ASP A 85 2.94 4.55 -14.41
C ASP A 85 2.28 5.67 -13.62
N GLN A 86 1.17 5.44 -12.93
CA GLN A 86 0.63 6.44 -12.02
C GLN A 86 1.39 6.47 -10.70
N VAL A 87 1.71 7.68 -10.25
CA VAL A 87 2.37 7.88 -8.95
C VAL A 87 1.44 7.48 -7.83
N HIS A 88 1.97 6.73 -6.87
CA HIS A 88 1.29 6.43 -5.63
C HIS A 88 2.30 6.29 -4.49
N GLY A 89 1.81 6.42 -3.31
CA GLY A 89 2.55 6.43 -2.06
C GLY A 89 1.76 7.21 -1.04
N ALA A 90 2.25 7.26 0.18
CA ALA A 90 1.55 7.96 1.25
C ALA A 90 2.44 8.19 2.45
N ILE A 91 2.07 9.17 3.25
CA ILE A 91 2.69 9.43 4.55
C ILE A 91 1.60 9.42 5.63
N ASN A 92 1.92 8.87 6.78
CA ASN A 92 0.99 8.91 7.92
C ASN A 92 1.23 10.19 8.73
N GLU A 93 0.39 11.18 8.51
CA GLU A 93 0.43 12.45 9.24
C GLU A 93 -0.56 12.47 10.41
N SER A 94 -1.21 11.33 10.70
CA SER A 94 -2.12 11.18 11.82
C SER A 94 -1.41 10.73 13.09
N ASP A 95 -2.15 10.61 14.18
CA ASP A 95 -1.62 10.13 15.46
C ASP A 95 -1.82 8.62 15.66
N ASP A 96 -2.45 7.94 14.71
CA ASP A 96 -2.80 6.53 14.83
C ASP A 96 -2.12 5.69 13.76
N ASP A 97 -1.95 4.40 14.05
CA ASP A 97 -1.45 3.44 13.05
C ASP A 97 -2.44 3.30 11.89
N ALA A 98 -1.90 3.14 10.70
CA ALA A 98 -2.68 2.90 9.50
C ALA A 98 -2.36 1.51 8.93
N VAL A 99 -3.36 0.87 8.35
CA VAL A 99 -3.24 -0.43 7.72
C VAL A 99 -3.94 -0.38 6.37
N PHE A 100 -3.25 -0.83 5.33
CA PHE A 100 -3.87 -0.99 4.02
C PHE A 100 -3.43 -2.28 3.33
N LEU A 101 -4.28 -2.74 2.45
CA LEU A 101 -4.02 -3.89 1.61
C LEU A 101 -3.58 -3.40 0.24
N SER A 102 -2.51 -3.97 -0.29
CA SER A 102 -2.03 -3.71 -1.65
C SER A 102 -2.27 -4.94 -2.50
N ILE A 103 -2.97 -4.77 -3.61
CA ILE A 103 -3.23 -5.85 -4.57
C ILE A 103 -2.61 -5.43 -5.89
N TYR A 104 -1.49 -6.05 -6.24
CA TYR A 104 -0.77 -5.80 -7.48
C TYR A 104 -1.08 -6.93 -8.47
N ASN A 105 -1.51 -6.60 -9.67
CA ASN A 105 -1.99 -7.60 -10.63
C ASN A 105 -0.88 -8.27 -11.45
N ALA A 106 0.19 -8.65 -10.79
CA ALA A 106 1.29 -9.43 -11.36
C ALA A 106 1.99 -10.21 -10.25
N PRO A 107 2.66 -11.32 -10.56
CA PRO A 107 3.40 -12.08 -9.55
C PRO A 107 4.71 -11.41 -9.15
N LYS A 108 5.20 -10.47 -9.94
CA LYS A 108 6.45 -9.77 -9.68
C LYS A 108 6.21 -8.27 -9.67
N LEU A 109 6.61 -7.64 -8.58
CA LEU A 109 6.47 -6.20 -8.39
C LEU A 109 7.69 -5.49 -8.96
N ASP A 110 7.48 -4.68 -10.00
CA ASP A 110 8.48 -3.71 -10.48
C ASP A 110 8.17 -2.35 -9.86
N TRP A 111 9.23 -1.59 -9.56
CA TRP A 111 9.10 -0.40 -8.73
C TRP A 111 10.06 0.68 -9.20
N GLN A 112 9.55 1.89 -9.39
CA GLN A 112 10.36 3.05 -9.74
C GLN A 112 10.05 4.22 -8.81
N ALA A 113 11.09 4.82 -8.23
CA ALA A 113 10.92 6.01 -7.41
C ALA A 113 10.33 7.15 -8.22
N ALA A 114 9.48 7.95 -7.62
CA ALA A 114 8.82 9.07 -8.25
C ALA A 114 8.71 10.25 -7.29
N HIS A 115 8.40 11.43 -7.85
CA HIS A 115 8.07 12.59 -7.02
C HIS A 115 6.65 12.44 -6.50
N PRO A 116 6.43 12.73 -5.21
CA PRO A 116 5.12 12.63 -4.59
C PRO A 116 4.11 13.62 -5.15
#